data_8df24d36a7f9aa841ce11e9804794208
#
_entry.id   8df24d36a7f9aa841ce11e9804794208
#
_cell.length_a   1.000
_cell.length_b   1.000
_cell.length_c   1.000
_cell.angle_alpha   90.00
_cell.angle_beta   90.00
_cell.angle_gamma   90.00
#
_symmetry.space_group_name_H-M   'P 1'
#
loop_
_entity.id
_entity.type
_entity.pdbx_description
1 polymer ?
#
loop_
_entity_poly.entity_id
_entity_poly.type
_entity_poly.pdbx_seq_one_letter_code
_entity_poly.pdbx_strand_id
1 'polypeptide(L)'
;MKIRNELNAELFRQKIDNFKRSEHSVKPVEFTSICNGDMDAVKLQLSEGELALIADDRLMSKNKLKNAVYHFVLCASAIASTCMDMGMGQTEAYTLSDLYVLKADTCRTIDGVCRLYEDMCLDFTERMQEIRKEAVISLHIRKCIDYIYENLGADLSVKTLAKAAELNPAYPP
;
A
#
# COMPACT_ATOMS: atom_id res chain seq x y z
N MET A 1 1.21 -20.78 32.14
CA MET A 1 2.62 -20.90 31.69
C MET A 1 3.04 -19.56 31.12
N LYS A 2 4.26 -19.05 31.38
CA LYS A 2 4.65 -17.76 30.81
C LYS A 2 5.03 -17.94 29.34
N ILE A 3 4.56 -17.08 28.43
CA ILE A 3 4.81 -17.10 26.98
C ILE A 3 6.30 -17.28 26.64
N ARG A 4 7.20 -16.80 27.52
CA ARG A 4 8.65 -16.95 27.37
C ARG A 4 9.11 -18.42 27.36
N ASN A 5 8.47 -19.28 28.16
CA ASN A 5 8.84 -20.71 28.21
C ASN A 5 8.32 -21.42 26.94
N GLU A 6 7.15 -21.03 26.46
CA GLU A 6 6.59 -21.53 25.21
C GLU A 6 7.45 -21.10 24.01
N LEU A 7 7.89 -19.84 23.99
CA LEU A 7 8.79 -19.34 22.96
C LEU A 7 10.10 -20.13 22.92
N ASN A 8 10.74 -20.34 24.07
CA ASN A 8 12.01 -21.06 24.13
C ASN A 8 11.83 -22.54 23.67
N ALA A 9 10.75 -23.20 24.07
CA ALA A 9 10.43 -24.55 23.64
C ALA A 9 10.20 -24.63 22.13
N GLU A 10 9.49 -23.64 21.56
CA GLU A 10 9.22 -23.58 20.13
C GLU A 10 10.49 -23.30 19.32
N LEU A 11 11.31 -22.35 19.75
CA LEU A 11 12.60 -22.06 19.10
C LEU A 11 13.55 -23.27 19.15
N PHE A 12 13.55 -24.03 20.26
CA PHE A 12 14.34 -25.24 20.36
C PHE A 12 13.85 -26.34 19.40
N ARG A 13 12.52 -26.52 19.28
CA ARG A 13 11.93 -27.47 18.32
C ARG A 13 12.29 -27.09 16.89
N GLN A 14 12.12 -25.82 16.51
CA GLN A 14 12.47 -25.29 15.18
C GLN A 14 13.95 -25.53 14.85
N LYS A 15 14.82 -25.41 15.85
CA LYS A 15 16.25 -25.69 15.68
C LYS A 15 16.54 -27.16 15.46
N ILE A 16 15.84 -28.07 16.18
CA ILE A 16 15.99 -29.54 16.01
C ILE A 16 15.47 -29.94 14.62
N ASP A 17 14.32 -29.41 14.21
CA ASP A 17 13.68 -29.76 12.94
C ASP A 17 14.34 -29.06 11.73
N ASN A 18 15.45 -28.35 11.96
CA ASN A 18 16.12 -27.53 10.91
C ASN A 18 15.14 -26.59 10.19
N PHE A 19 14.07 -26.18 10.89
CA PHE A 19 13.06 -25.30 10.35
C PHE A 19 13.70 -23.94 10.03
N LYS A 20 13.84 -23.67 8.76
CA LYS A 20 14.15 -22.32 8.27
C LYS A 20 12.84 -21.68 7.81
N ARG A 21 12.47 -20.56 8.41
CA ARG A 21 11.47 -19.72 7.77
C ARG A 21 12.00 -19.39 6.38
N SER A 22 11.21 -19.59 5.35
CA SER A 22 11.65 -19.27 3.99
C SER A 22 12.05 -17.81 3.98
N GLU A 23 13.22 -17.51 3.44
CA GLU A 23 13.64 -16.13 3.16
C GLU A 23 12.70 -15.46 2.13
N HIS A 24 11.92 -16.29 1.48
CA HIS A 24 10.85 -15.97 0.57
C HIS A 24 9.50 -16.40 1.19
N SER A 25 9.21 -15.99 2.45
CA SER A 25 7.82 -15.84 2.81
C SER A 25 7.21 -15.03 1.68
N VAL A 26 6.26 -15.63 0.95
CA VAL A 26 5.62 -15.07 -0.25
C VAL A 26 5.60 -13.57 -0.09
N LYS A 27 6.37 -12.88 -0.95
CA LYS A 27 6.46 -11.43 -0.85
C LYS A 27 5.04 -10.93 -1.02
N PRO A 28 4.45 -10.31 -0.01
CA PRO A 28 3.23 -9.58 -0.25
C PRO A 28 3.52 -8.67 -1.43
N VAL A 29 2.52 -8.40 -2.26
CA VAL A 29 2.62 -7.37 -3.32
C VAL A 29 3.56 -6.30 -2.78
N GLU A 30 4.64 -6.00 -3.48
CA GLU A 30 5.64 -5.08 -2.91
C GLU A 30 4.91 -3.81 -2.52
N PHE A 31 4.79 -3.55 -1.24
CA PHE A 31 4.05 -2.38 -0.73
C PHE A 31 4.57 -1.08 -1.35
N THR A 32 5.83 -1.10 -1.78
CA THR A 32 6.43 -0.02 -2.56
C THR A 32 5.68 0.28 -3.85
N SER A 33 5.22 -0.74 -4.59
CA SER A 33 4.44 -0.53 -5.82
C SER A 33 3.08 0.09 -5.52
N ILE A 34 2.39 -0.38 -4.47
CA ILE A 34 1.14 0.20 -3.98
C ILE A 34 1.34 1.67 -3.62
N CYS A 35 2.33 1.96 -2.77
CA CYS A 35 2.60 3.31 -2.28
C CYS A 35 3.09 4.25 -3.39
N ASN A 36 3.69 3.72 -4.45
CA ASN A 36 4.05 4.49 -5.62
C ASN A 36 2.87 4.76 -6.57
N GLY A 37 1.71 4.15 -6.35
CA GLY A 37 0.57 4.24 -7.26
C GLY A 37 0.85 3.54 -8.60
N ASP A 38 1.75 2.56 -8.62
CA ASP A 38 2.13 1.82 -9.83
C ASP A 38 1.13 0.67 -10.07
N MET A 39 0.03 1.03 -10.71
CA MET A 39 -1.09 0.12 -10.98
C MET A 39 -0.67 -1.08 -11.84
N ASP A 40 0.23 -0.87 -12.81
CA ASP A 40 0.66 -1.93 -13.71
C ASP A 40 1.56 -2.94 -12.98
N ALA A 41 2.49 -2.46 -12.16
CA ALA A 41 3.32 -3.33 -11.33
C ALA A 41 2.48 -4.13 -10.33
N VAL A 42 1.48 -3.51 -9.69
CA VAL A 42 0.59 -4.19 -8.74
C VAL A 42 -0.24 -5.26 -9.43
N LYS A 43 -0.84 -4.97 -10.58
CA LYS A 43 -1.60 -5.96 -11.37
C LYS A 43 -0.73 -7.14 -11.80
N LEU A 44 0.49 -6.88 -12.24
CA LEU A 44 1.44 -7.92 -12.62
C LEU A 44 1.76 -8.82 -11.42
N GLN A 45 2.10 -8.24 -10.26
CA GLN A 45 2.41 -8.98 -9.04
C GLN A 45 1.22 -9.82 -8.56
N LEU A 46 -0.01 -9.30 -8.65
CA LEU A 46 -1.23 -10.04 -8.30
C LEU A 46 -1.48 -11.22 -9.26
N SER A 47 -1.11 -11.09 -10.54
CA SER A 47 -1.30 -12.16 -11.53
C SER A 47 -0.25 -13.25 -11.45
N GLU A 48 0.96 -12.97 -10.98
CA GLU A 48 2.10 -13.89 -10.95
C GLU A 48 2.27 -14.60 -9.60
N GLY A 49 1.64 -14.10 -8.54
CA GLY A 49 1.89 -14.52 -7.16
C GLY A 49 0.91 -15.56 -6.63
N GLU A 50 1.42 -16.61 -6.01
CA GLU A 50 0.69 -17.26 -4.93
C GLU A 50 0.45 -16.21 -3.84
N LEU A 51 -0.83 -15.91 -3.56
CA LEU A 51 -1.18 -14.86 -2.61
C LEU A 51 -0.56 -15.14 -1.24
N ALA A 52 0.15 -14.18 -0.71
CA ALA A 52 0.83 -14.23 0.59
C ALA A 52 -0.05 -14.70 1.76
N LEU A 53 -1.37 -14.63 1.58
CA LEU A 53 -2.39 -15.05 2.54
C LEU A 53 -2.47 -16.57 2.72
N ILE A 54 -1.94 -17.36 1.77
CA ILE A 54 -2.04 -18.83 1.73
C ILE A 54 -0.71 -19.48 2.11
N ALA A 55 0.38 -18.73 2.15
CA ALA A 55 1.70 -19.25 2.44
C ALA A 55 1.77 -19.86 3.86
N ASP A 56 2.20 -21.10 3.93
CA ASP A 56 2.20 -21.90 5.16
C ASP A 56 3.28 -21.53 6.19
N ASP A 57 4.15 -20.58 5.88
CA ASP A 57 5.34 -20.26 6.68
C ASP A 57 5.04 -19.61 8.03
N ARG A 58 3.83 -19.12 8.21
CA ARG A 58 3.40 -18.45 9.43
C ARG A 58 2.01 -18.89 9.84
N LEU A 59 1.95 -19.99 10.60
CA LEU A 59 0.70 -20.52 11.08
C LEU A 59 0.20 -19.71 12.30
N MET A 60 -0.80 -18.87 12.11
CA MET A 60 -1.49 -18.11 13.17
C MET A 60 -2.77 -18.79 13.64
N SER A 61 -3.31 -19.72 12.85
CA SER A 61 -4.48 -20.51 13.19
C SER A 61 -4.44 -21.89 12.53
N LYS A 62 -4.89 -22.93 13.26
CA LYS A 62 -5.12 -24.27 12.69
C LYS A 62 -6.28 -24.30 11.68
N ASN A 63 -7.20 -23.35 11.77
CA ASN A 63 -8.26 -23.18 10.79
C ASN A 63 -7.72 -22.35 9.61
N LYS A 64 -7.69 -22.95 8.43
CA LYS A 64 -7.13 -22.33 7.21
C LYS A 64 -7.77 -20.99 6.85
N LEU A 65 -9.12 -20.89 6.95
CA LEU A 65 -9.81 -19.63 6.67
C LEU A 65 -9.44 -18.55 7.68
N LYS A 66 -9.44 -18.87 8.98
CA LYS A 66 -9.00 -17.92 10.01
C LYS A 66 -7.54 -17.53 9.82
N ASN A 67 -6.68 -18.46 9.41
CA ASN A 67 -5.29 -18.15 9.10
C ASN A 67 -5.16 -17.13 7.98
N ALA A 68 -5.90 -17.30 6.88
CA ALA A 68 -5.96 -16.36 5.77
C ALA A 68 -6.47 -14.98 6.21
N VAL A 69 -7.55 -14.93 7.02
CA VAL A 69 -8.07 -13.66 7.56
C VAL A 69 -7.05 -12.96 8.46
N TYR A 70 -6.32 -13.68 9.30
CA TYR A 70 -5.29 -13.06 10.15
C TYR A 70 -4.12 -12.48 9.32
N HIS A 71 -3.70 -13.20 8.28
CA HIS A 71 -2.70 -12.67 7.34
C HIS A 71 -3.22 -11.43 6.61
N PHE A 72 -4.48 -11.46 6.18
CA PHE A 72 -5.14 -10.31 5.55
C PHE A 72 -5.10 -9.08 6.46
N VAL A 73 -5.49 -9.20 7.72
CA VAL A 73 -5.47 -8.09 8.70
C VAL A 73 -4.06 -7.51 8.86
N LEU A 74 -3.04 -8.37 8.92
CA LEU A 74 -1.66 -7.91 9.01
C LEU A 74 -1.23 -7.14 7.75
N CYS A 75 -1.59 -7.64 6.57
CA CYS A 75 -1.29 -6.96 5.31
C CYS A 75 -2.03 -5.63 5.21
N ALA A 76 -3.31 -5.58 5.57
CA ALA A 76 -4.11 -4.35 5.56
C ALA A 76 -3.48 -3.27 6.45
N SER A 77 -3.09 -3.63 7.67
CA SER A 77 -2.41 -2.71 8.59
C SER A 77 -1.05 -2.24 8.05
N ALA A 78 -0.27 -3.14 7.47
CA ALA A 78 1.05 -2.81 6.92
C ALA A 78 0.95 -1.90 5.69
N ILE A 79 0.01 -2.17 4.77
CA ILE A 79 -0.25 -1.32 3.59
C ILE A 79 -0.69 0.07 4.04
N ALA A 80 -1.68 0.17 4.95
CA ALA A 80 -2.16 1.45 5.45
C ALA A 80 -1.03 2.27 6.09
N SER A 81 -0.20 1.64 6.94
CA SER A 81 0.95 2.30 7.57
C SER A 81 1.96 2.81 6.53
N THR A 82 2.31 1.98 5.54
CA THR A 82 3.27 2.37 4.52
C THR A 82 2.72 3.49 3.61
N CYS A 83 1.42 3.45 3.28
CA CYS A 83 0.77 4.52 2.50
C CYS A 83 0.74 5.85 3.28
N MET A 84 0.54 5.81 4.60
CA MET A 84 0.62 7.02 5.44
C MET A 84 2.03 7.61 5.42
N ASP A 85 3.07 6.78 5.54
CA ASP A 85 4.47 7.24 5.47
C ASP A 85 4.79 7.88 4.11
N MET A 86 4.04 7.52 3.06
CA MET A 86 4.19 8.03 1.69
C MET A 86 3.19 9.13 1.32
N GLY A 87 2.43 9.66 2.30
CA GLY A 87 1.63 10.88 2.15
C GLY A 87 0.11 10.69 2.14
N MET A 88 -0.42 9.47 2.29
CA MET A 88 -1.86 9.25 2.49
C MET A 88 -2.31 9.84 3.84
N GLY A 89 -3.46 10.50 3.87
CA GLY A 89 -4.04 11.00 5.11
C GLY A 89 -4.36 9.88 6.11
N GLN A 90 -4.01 10.06 7.38
CA GLN A 90 -4.20 9.05 8.42
C GLN A 90 -5.64 8.54 8.52
N THR A 91 -6.61 9.46 8.52
CA THR A 91 -8.04 9.11 8.59
C THR A 91 -8.45 8.26 7.39
N GLU A 92 -7.99 8.60 6.20
CA GLU A 92 -8.29 7.88 4.97
C GLU A 92 -7.69 6.47 4.98
N ALA A 93 -6.39 6.35 5.30
CA ALA A 93 -5.68 5.09 5.34
C ALA A 93 -6.33 4.08 6.31
N TYR A 94 -6.63 4.54 7.54
CA TYR A 94 -7.29 3.68 8.52
C TYR A 94 -8.73 3.34 8.12
N THR A 95 -9.52 4.31 7.64
CA THR A 95 -10.90 4.05 7.24
C THR A 95 -10.96 3.02 6.12
N LEU A 96 -10.09 3.13 5.10
CA LEU A 96 -10.02 2.16 4.01
C LEU A 96 -9.60 0.78 4.51
N SER A 97 -8.56 0.70 5.35
CA SER A 97 -8.12 -0.54 5.99
C SER A 97 -9.24 -1.20 6.80
N ASP A 98 -9.92 -0.44 7.67
CA ASP A 98 -10.97 -0.95 8.54
C ASP A 98 -12.16 -1.51 7.75
N LEU A 99 -12.56 -0.83 6.66
CA LEU A 99 -13.62 -1.31 5.78
C LEU A 99 -13.27 -2.67 5.16
N TYR A 100 -12.03 -2.85 4.74
CA TYR A 100 -11.55 -4.12 4.20
C TYR A 100 -11.46 -5.22 5.25
N VAL A 101 -11.00 -4.91 6.46
CA VAL A 101 -10.95 -5.86 7.58
C VAL A 101 -12.36 -6.32 7.97
N LEU A 102 -13.33 -5.40 8.05
CA LEU A 102 -14.74 -5.76 8.32
C LEU A 102 -15.33 -6.68 7.24
N LYS A 103 -14.99 -6.45 5.97
CA LYS A 103 -15.40 -7.36 4.88
C LYS A 103 -14.73 -8.72 5.01
N ALA A 104 -13.44 -8.78 5.36
CA ALA A 104 -12.70 -10.02 5.53
C ALA A 104 -13.30 -10.90 6.65
N ASP A 105 -13.77 -10.30 7.74
CA ASP A 105 -14.44 -11.00 8.85
C ASP A 105 -15.72 -11.74 8.40
N THR A 106 -16.36 -11.26 7.35
CA THR A 106 -17.58 -11.88 6.80
C THR A 106 -17.30 -12.95 5.73
N CYS A 107 -16.05 -13.09 5.26
CA CYS A 107 -15.69 -14.06 4.25
C CYS A 107 -15.88 -15.49 4.73
N ARG A 108 -16.41 -16.34 3.85
CA ARG A 108 -16.70 -17.76 4.13
C ARG A 108 -15.70 -18.71 3.45
N THR A 109 -14.89 -18.21 2.55
CA THR A 109 -13.94 -19.01 1.77
C THR A 109 -12.59 -18.30 1.70
N ILE A 110 -11.52 -19.06 1.54
CA ILE A 110 -10.17 -18.53 1.33
C ILE A 110 -10.13 -17.70 0.04
N ASP A 111 -10.72 -18.21 -1.04
CA ASP A 111 -10.79 -17.48 -2.32
C ASP A 111 -11.49 -16.11 -2.18
N GLY A 112 -12.50 -16.03 -1.31
CA GLY A 112 -13.13 -14.74 -1.00
C GLY A 112 -12.19 -13.77 -0.30
N VAL A 113 -11.36 -14.26 0.62
CA VAL A 113 -10.33 -13.43 1.28
C VAL A 113 -9.24 -13.03 0.29
N CYS A 114 -8.86 -13.93 -0.62
CA CYS A 114 -7.86 -13.64 -1.65
C CYS A 114 -8.31 -12.53 -2.61
N ARG A 115 -9.53 -12.63 -3.14
CA ARG A 115 -10.10 -11.58 -4.02
C ARG A 115 -10.20 -10.25 -3.28
N LEU A 116 -10.63 -10.28 -2.02
CA LEU A 116 -10.71 -9.06 -1.22
C LEU A 116 -9.33 -8.42 -0.99
N TYR A 117 -8.27 -9.23 -0.91
CA TYR A 117 -6.89 -8.74 -0.84
C TYR A 117 -6.46 -8.07 -2.16
N GLU A 118 -6.79 -8.68 -3.29
CA GLU A 118 -6.55 -8.08 -4.61
C GLU A 118 -7.23 -6.72 -4.74
N ASP A 119 -8.53 -6.66 -4.41
CA ASP A 119 -9.32 -5.42 -4.43
C ASP A 119 -8.68 -4.36 -3.52
N MET A 120 -8.27 -4.73 -2.31
CA MET A 120 -7.62 -3.83 -1.36
C MET A 120 -6.31 -3.26 -1.92
N CYS A 121 -5.46 -4.10 -2.51
CA CYS A 121 -4.21 -3.64 -3.11
C CYS A 121 -4.46 -2.64 -4.24
N LEU A 122 -5.46 -2.90 -5.09
CA LEU A 122 -5.83 -2.02 -6.20
C LEU A 122 -6.39 -0.68 -5.69
N ASP A 123 -7.30 -0.69 -4.72
CA ASP A 123 -7.89 0.52 -4.17
C ASP A 123 -6.84 1.41 -3.49
N PHE A 124 -5.94 0.84 -2.67
CA PHE A 124 -4.85 1.61 -2.09
C PHE A 124 -3.91 2.19 -3.17
N THR A 125 -3.65 1.42 -4.22
CA THR A 125 -2.80 1.88 -5.33
C THR A 125 -3.44 3.06 -6.07
N GLU A 126 -4.74 2.99 -6.37
CA GLU A 126 -5.50 4.06 -7.02
C GLU A 126 -5.47 5.34 -6.19
N ARG A 127 -5.74 5.25 -4.89
CA ARG A 127 -5.68 6.38 -3.97
C ARG A 127 -4.30 7.01 -3.90
N MET A 128 -3.24 6.21 -3.84
CA MET A 128 -1.86 6.70 -3.86
C MET A 128 -1.52 7.39 -5.20
N GLN A 129 -2.04 6.87 -6.31
CA GLN A 129 -1.88 7.51 -7.61
C GLN A 129 -2.54 8.90 -7.66
N GLU A 130 -3.74 9.04 -7.10
CA GLU A 130 -4.44 10.32 -6.99
C GLU A 130 -3.65 11.33 -6.14
N ILE A 131 -3.21 10.92 -4.94
CA ILE A 131 -2.41 11.75 -4.03
C ILE A 131 -1.14 12.27 -4.73
N ARG A 132 -0.47 11.42 -5.51
CA ARG A 132 0.72 11.83 -6.26
C ARG A 132 0.41 12.83 -7.38
N LYS A 133 -0.71 12.64 -8.09
CA LYS A 133 -1.17 13.60 -9.11
C LYS A 133 -1.46 14.97 -8.48
N GLU A 134 -2.15 14.99 -7.34
CA GLU A 134 -2.45 16.22 -6.60
C GLU A 134 -1.18 16.91 -6.10
N ALA A 135 -0.20 16.14 -5.59
CA ALA A 135 1.07 16.68 -5.14
C ALA A 135 1.86 17.35 -6.29
N VAL A 136 1.85 16.77 -7.50
CA VAL A 136 2.49 17.36 -8.68
C VAL A 136 1.79 18.64 -9.09
N ILE A 137 0.46 18.66 -9.12
CA ILE A 137 -0.34 19.88 -9.43
C ILE A 137 -0.04 20.97 -8.42
N SER A 138 -0.03 20.66 -7.13
CA SER A 138 0.27 21.60 -6.04
C SER A 138 1.67 22.21 -6.18
N LEU A 139 2.67 21.43 -6.64
CA LEU A 139 4.02 21.92 -6.89
C LEU A 139 4.05 22.96 -8.04
N HIS A 140 3.35 22.68 -9.14
CA HIS A 140 3.26 23.63 -10.26
C HIS A 140 2.56 24.91 -9.87
N ILE A 141 1.46 24.82 -9.11
CA ILE A 141 0.76 25.99 -8.57
C ILE A 141 1.68 26.81 -7.67
N ARG A 142 2.45 26.18 -6.80
CA ARG A 142 3.42 26.87 -5.93
C ARG A 142 4.47 27.61 -6.74
N LYS A 143 5.06 26.97 -7.75
CA LYS A 143 6.02 27.62 -8.66
C LYS A 143 5.42 28.85 -9.34
N CYS A 144 4.14 28.78 -9.76
CA CYS A 144 3.44 29.94 -10.31
C CYS A 144 3.28 31.08 -9.29
N ILE A 145 2.88 30.75 -8.06
CA ILE A 145 2.70 31.73 -6.99
C ILE A 145 4.02 32.40 -6.65
N ASP A 146 5.09 31.64 -6.46
CA ASP A 146 6.42 32.16 -6.16
C ASP A 146 6.89 33.11 -7.28
N TYR A 147 6.71 32.73 -8.54
CA TYR A 147 7.04 33.59 -9.69
C TYR A 147 6.24 34.89 -9.70
N ILE A 148 4.96 34.86 -9.36
CA ILE A 148 4.10 36.05 -9.27
C ILE A 148 4.65 37.00 -8.20
N TYR A 149 4.96 36.50 -7.01
CA TYR A 149 5.49 37.34 -5.93
C TYR A 149 6.83 37.96 -6.24
N GLU A 150 7.71 37.24 -6.94
CA GLU A 150 9.03 37.76 -7.36
C GLU A 150 8.94 38.80 -8.50
N ASN A 151 7.82 38.81 -9.27
CA ASN A 151 7.67 39.59 -10.48
C ASN A 151 6.42 40.49 -10.48
N LEU A 152 5.98 41.00 -9.30
CA LEU A 152 4.79 41.81 -9.15
C LEU A 152 4.73 43.11 -10.04
N GLY A 153 5.87 43.56 -10.53
CA GLY A 153 5.97 44.73 -11.44
C GLY A 153 6.15 44.39 -12.93
N ALA A 154 6.13 43.10 -13.27
CA ALA A 154 6.32 42.62 -14.64
C ALA A 154 5.00 42.23 -15.31
N ASP A 155 5.04 42.04 -16.63
CA ASP A 155 3.87 41.55 -17.39
C ASP A 155 3.69 40.04 -17.10
N LEU A 156 2.67 39.75 -16.28
CA LEU A 156 2.32 38.37 -15.86
C LEU A 156 1.33 37.80 -16.89
N SER A 157 1.85 37.06 -17.86
CA SER A 157 1.02 36.32 -18.82
C SER A 157 0.95 34.82 -18.47
N VAL A 158 -0.11 34.14 -18.94
CA VAL A 158 -0.24 32.66 -18.81
C VAL A 158 0.99 31.96 -19.38
N LYS A 159 1.59 32.49 -20.44
CA LYS A 159 2.78 31.94 -21.08
C LYS A 159 4.02 32.02 -20.16
N THR A 160 4.20 33.15 -19.46
CA THR A 160 5.30 33.32 -18.51
C THR A 160 5.13 32.41 -17.28
N LEU A 161 3.91 32.29 -16.76
CA LEU A 161 3.60 31.39 -15.63
C LEU A 161 3.78 29.92 -16.00
N ALA A 162 3.30 29.51 -17.18
CA ALA A 162 3.50 28.13 -17.65
C ALA A 162 5.00 27.81 -17.78
N LYS A 163 5.80 28.75 -18.30
CA LYS A 163 7.26 28.56 -18.37
C LYS A 163 7.90 28.47 -16.98
N ALA A 164 7.49 29.31 -16.04
CA ALA A 164 8.00 29.27 -14.66
C ALA A 164 7.65 27.97 -13.95
N ALA A 165 6.46 27.43 -14.22
CA ALA A 165 6.01 26.15 -13.71
C ALA A 165 6.54 24.93 -14.50
N GLU A 166 7.40 25.14 -15.51
CA GLU A 166 7.90 24.09 -16.41
C GLU A 166 6.79 23.33 -17.17
N LEU A 167 5.66 24.00 -17.39
CA LEU A 167 4.53 23.47 -18.15
C LEU A 167 4.60 23.90 -19.61
N ASN A 168 4.11 23.03 -20.50
CA ASN A 168 3.98 23.39 -21.91
C ASN A 168 2.81 24.38 -22.10
N PRO A 169 3.04 25.62 -22.57
CA PRO A 169 1.99 26.61 -22.72
C PRO A 169 0.94 26.29 -23.81
N ALA A 170 1.15 25.20 -24.56
CA ALA A 170 0.24 24.75 -25.64
C ALA A 170 -0.76 23.67 -25.19
N TYR A 171 -0.90 23.40 -23.88
CA TYR A 171 -1.91 22.49 -23.38
C TYR A 171 -3.26 23.23 -23.39
N PRO A 172 -4.24 22.85 -24.23
CA PRO A 172 -5.58 23.43 -24.16
C PRO A 172 -6.29 22.94 -22.89
N PRO A 173 -7.24 23.73 -22.35
CA PRO A 173 -8.06 23.33 -21.19
C PRO A 173 -8.91 22.10 -21.50
#